data_f32913957e82075e49175ffb246f4c90
#
_entry.id   f32913957e82075e49175ffb246f4c90
#
_cell.length_a   1.000
_cell.length_b   1.000
_cell.length_c   1.000
_cell.angle_alpha   90.00
_cell.angle_beta   90.00
_cell.angle_gamma   90.00
#
_symmetry.space_group_name_H-M   'P 1'
#
loop_
_entity.id
_entity.type
_entity.pdbx_description
1 polymer ?
#
loop_
_entity_poly.entity_id
_entity_poly.type
_entity_poly.pdbx_seq_one_letter_code
_entity_poly.pdbx_strand_id
1 'polypeptide(L)'
;MVSHYTRISVLILLFSFKVSAQETQNSDQTAKRIDFANSITANDLSTLLYSFAADSMQGRMTATPGQKKAAEFLQNFYETQGISGGLPGGGFYQNIPQEYFKSKYVKTDSENVVAIIPGSTWPQEYIVLSAHYDHVGAKGDTIYNGADDDGSGTVALLEMAQAFKQAADQGMGPKRSIVFLHVTGEEIGLYGSRYYTENPIYPLEHTVCNLNTDMIGRIDPNKAGNENYIYLIGSDKLSQELHDLSEQVNQEFIQMELDYTFNDENDPNKFYYRSDHYNFAKYNVPIIFYFNGVHEDYHQPTDTPDKIEYPLMAKRTQLIFHTAWEVANRDQRIYADKLENSASEKSDKR
;
A
#
# COMPACT_ATOMS: atom_id res chain seq x y z
N MET A 1 5.92 -55.20 -33.93
CA MET A 1 5.02 -54.01 -33.99
C MET A 1 4.26 -53.74 -32.70
N VAL A 2 4.77 -54.14 -31.50
CA VAL A 2 4.08 -53.97 -30.21
C VAL A 2 4.75 -52.92 -29.30
N SER A 3 5.94 -52.40 -29.71
CA SER A 3 6.79 -51.55 -28.80
C SER A 3 6.49 -50.05 -28.86
N HIS A 4 5.67 -49.54 -29.82
CA HIS A 4 5.42 -48.06 -29.95
C HIS A 4 4.20 -47.55 -29.15
N TYR A 5 3.18 -48.36 -28.98
CA TYR A 5 1.95 -47.95 -28.28
C TYR A 5 2.11 -47.82 -26.75
N THR A 6 2.98 -48.63 -26.17
CA THR A 6 3.19 -48.61 -24.69
C THR A 6 3.94 -47.35 -24.22
N ARG A 7 4.84 -46.79 -25.04
CA ARG A 7 5.59 -45.56 -24.71
C ARG A 7 4.74 -44.29 -24.78
N ILE A 8 3.77 -44.23 -25.70
CA ILE A 8 2.88 -43.08 -25.87
C ILE A 8 1.87 -43.01 -24.71
N SER A 9 1.31 -44.15 -24.30
CA SER A 9 0.35 -44.23 -23.19
C SER A 9 0.96 -43.83 -21.84
N VAL A 10 2.21 -44.21 -21.57
CA VAL A 10 2.94 -43.83 -20.33
C VAL A 10 3.25 -42.33 -20.33
N LEU A 11 3.60 -41.73 -21.49
CA LEU A 11 3.88 -40.30 -21.60
C LEU A 11 2.64 -39.44 -21.37
N ILE A 12 1.49 -39.85 -21.90
CA ILE A 12 0.19 -39.18 -21.71
C ILE A 12 -0.26 -39.26 -20.24
N LEU A 13 -0.10 -40.41 -19.59
CA LEU A 13 -0.42 -40.58 -18.17
C LEU A 13 0.50 -39.70 -17.27
N LEU A 14 1.78 -39.66 -17.53
CA LEU A 14 2.73 -38.81 -16.78
C LEU A 14 2.46 -37.32 -16.98
N PHE A 15 2.04 -36.91 -18.18
CA PHE A 15 1.67 -35.53 -18.45
C PHE A 15 0.35 -35.16 -17.74
N SER A 16 -0.66 -36.02 -17.77
CA SER A 16 -1.93 -35.82 -17.06
C SER A 16 -1.75 -35.76 -15.54
N PHE A 17 -0.87 -36.59 -14.97
CA PHE A 17 -0.54 -36.53 -13.53
C PHE A 17 0.18 -35.25 -13.15
N LYS A 18 1.09 -34.73 -14.01
CA LYS A 18 1.78 -33.47 -13.74
C LYS A 18 0.81 -32.28 -13.81
N VAL A 19 -0.08 -32.23 -14.80
CA VAL A 19 -1.08 -31.17 -14.92
C VAL A 19 -2.02 -31.18 -13.72
N SER A 20 -2.56 -32.34 -13.33
CA SER A 20 -3.44 -32.46 -12.18
C SER A 20 -2.73 -32.09 -10.85
N ALA A 21 -1.47 -32.46 -10.67
CA ALA A 21 -0.70 -32.08 -9.49
C ALA A 21 -0.42 -30.57 -9.45
N GLN A 22 -0.17 -29.93 -10.57
CA GLN A 22 0.06 -28.50 -10.68
C GLN A 22 -1.22 -27.69 -10.44
N GLU A 23 -2.37 -28.16 -10.96
CA GLU A 23 -3.68 -27.55 -10.67
C GLU A 23 -4.04 -27.64 -9.19
N THR A 24 -3.79 -28.80 -8.56
CA THR A 24 -4.01 -28.97 -7.12
C THR A 24 -3.10 -28.07 -6.29
N GLN A 25 -1.84 -27.92 -6.67
CA GLN A 25 -0.88 -27.03 -5.99
C GLN A 25 -1.27 -25.55 -6.13
N ASN A 26 -1.71 -25.14 -7.32
CA ASN A 26 -2.17 -23.76 -7.55
C ASN A 26 -3.44 -23.47 -6.73
N SER A 27 -4.39 -24.41 -6.65
CA SER A 27 -5.61 -24.21 -5.86
C SER A 27 -5.31 -24.11 -4.36
N ASP A 28 -4.36 -24.89 -3.84
CA ASP A 28 -3.92 -24.80 -2.44
C ASP A 28 -3.22 -23.47 -2.13
N GLN A 29 -2.38 -22.98 -3.04
CA GLN A 29 -1.72 -21.67 -2.91
C GLN A 29 -2.73 -20.52 -2.94
N THR A 30 -3.73 -20.58 -3.82
CA THR A 30 -4.81 -19.59 -3.87
C THR A 30 -5.64 -19.59 -2.58
N ALA A 31 -6.00 -20.78 -2.06
CA ALA A 31 -6.72 -20.90 -0.81
C ALA A 31 -5.95 -20.27 0.36
N LYS A 32 -4.66 -20.55 0.48
CA LYS A 32 -3.81 -19.94 1.53
C LYS A 32 -3.65 -18.43 1.38
N ARG A 33 -3.54 -17.89 0.15
CA ARG A 33 -3.55 -16.45 -0.10
C ARG A 33 -4.82 -15.81 0.44
N ILE A 34 -5.98 -16.45 0.21
CA ILE A 34 -7.28 -16.01 0.75
C ILE A 34 -7.27 -16.05 2.28
N ASP A 35 -6.71 -17.09 2.90
CA ASP A 35 -6.60 -17.19 4.35
C ASP A 35 -5.74 -16.07 4.94
N PHE A 36 -4.61 -15.74 4.32
CA PHE A 36 -3.78 -14.60 4.74
C PHE A 36 -4.52 -13.26 4.57
N ALA A 37 -5.24 -13.05 3.48
CA ALA A 37 -6.05 -11.85 3.31
C ALA A 37 -7.15 -11.76 4.38
N ASN A 38 -7.82 -12.87 4.70
CA ASN A 38 -8.87 -12.96 5.71
C ASN A 38 -8.35 -12.76 7.14
N SER A 39 -7.03 -12.87 7.39
CA SER A 39 -6.45 -12.50 8.69
C SER A 39 -6.48 -10.99 8.93
N ILE A 40 -6.66 -10.17 7.90
CA ILE A 40 -6.90 -8.72 8.00
C ILE A 40 -8.36 -8.51 8.39
N THR A 41 -8.62 -8.27 9.68
CA THR A 41 -9.99 -8.20 10.20
C THR A 41 -10.42 -6.80 10.61
N ALA A 42 -11.73 -6.55 10.56
CA ALA A 42 -12.31 -5.31 11.06
C ALA A 42 -11.99 -5.07 12.56
N ASN A 43 -11.91 -6.14 13.36
CA ASN A 43 -11.60 -6.03 14.78
C ASN A 43 -10.15 -5.61 15.05
N ASP A 44 -9.19 -6.18 14.30
CA ASP A 44 -7.77 -5.87 14.49
C ASP A 44 -7.45 -4.45 13.99
N LEU A 45 -7.99 -4.06 12.83
CA LEU A 45 -7.93 -2.68 12.35
C LEU A 45 -8.51 -1.69 13.35
N SER A 46 -9.68 -2.00 13.96
CA SER A 46 -10.29 -1.18 14.98
C SER A 46 -9.39 -1.04 16.22
N THR A 47 -8.86 -2.15 16.70
CA THR A 47 -7.99 -2.17 17.89
C THR A 47 -6.74 -1.31 17.69
N LEU A 48 -6.11 -1.41 16.52
CA LEU A 48 -4.95 -0.60 16.17
C LEU A 48 -5.32 0.87 16.03
N LEU A 49 -6.41 1.17 15.33
CA LEU A 49 -6.79 2.55 15.05
C LEU A 49 -7.23 3.32 16.31
N TYR A 50 -7.97 2.69 17.22
CA TYR A 50 -8.31 3.31 18.51
C TYR A 50 -7.06 3.66 19.34
N SER A 51 -5.99 2.91 19.20
CA SER A 51 -4.70 3.20 19.85
C SER A 51 -3.93 4.29 19.11
N PHE A 52 -3.88 4.22 17.78
CA PHE A 52 -3.10 5.11 16.93
C PHE A 52 -3.71 6.50 16.78
N ALA A 53 -5.04 6.61 16.74
CA ALA A 53 -5.77 7.88 16.69
C ALA A 53 -6.30 8.34 18.07
N ALA A 54 -5.71 7.85 19.18
CA ALA A 54 -6.07 8.28 20.53
C ALA A 54 -5.58 9.70 20.83
N ASP A 55 -6.22 10.40 21.76
CA ASP A 55 -5.81 11.73 22.25
C ASP A 55 -4.37 11.77 22.75
N SER A 56 -3.87 10.65 23.29
CA SER A 56 -2.47 10.51 23.73
C SER A 56 -1.45 10.72 22.60
N MET A 57 -1.85 10.53 21.35
CA MET A 57 -1.04 10.80 20.16
C MET A 57 -1.07 12.26 19.71
N GLN A 58 -1.89 13.11 20.36
CA GLN A 58 -1.91 14.56 20.16
C GLN A 58 -2.08 15.01 18.71
N GLY A 59 -2.82 14.22 17.92
CA GLY A 59 -3.05 14.50 16.49
C GLY A 59 -1.81 14.42 15.61
N ARG A 60 -0.73 13.81 16.06
CA ARG A 60 0.46 13.36 15.31
C ARG A 60 1.13 14.39 14.38
N MET A 61 0.98 15.70 14.68
CA MET A 61 1.59 16.73 13.84
C MET A 61 3.11 16.49 13.67
N THR A 62 3.57 16.63 12.43
CA THR A 62 4.98 16.45 12.04
C THR A 62 5.96 17.12 13.01
N ALA A 63 7.00 16.38 13.40
CA ALA A 63 8.07 16.82 14.32
C ALA A 63 7.60 17.24 15.72
N THR A 64 6.40 16.81 16.15
CA THR A 64 5.90 17.03 17.52
C THR A 64 6.05 15.76 18.39
N PRO A 65 5.93 15.88 19.71
CA PRO A 65 5.94 14.70 20.58
C PRO A 65 4.85 13.67 20.24
N GLY A 66 3.71 14.10 19.71
CA GLY A 66 2.64 13.20 19.27
C GLY A 66 3.07 12.35 18.08
N GLN A 67 3.71 12.96 17.08
CA GLN A 67 4.26 12.22 15.95
C GLN A 67 5.37 11.25 16.37
N LYS A 68 6.25 11.62 17.33
CA LYS A 68 7.29 10.72 17.84
C LYS A 68 6.70 9.49 18.53
N LYS A 69 5.61 9.65 19.29
CA LYS A 69 4.88 8.52 19.89
C LYS A 69 4.25 7.61 18.81
N ALA A 70 3.73 8.21 17.74
CA ALA A 70 3.18 7.44 16.63
C ALA A 70 4.29 6.66 15.91
N ALA A 71 5.46 7.24 15.66
CA ALA A 71 6.62 6.55 15.10
C ALA A 71 7.07 5.38 15.98
N GLU A 72 7.14 5.57 17.31
CA GLU A 72 7.44 4.52 18.27
C GLU A 72 6.38 3.41 18.27
N PHE A 73 5.10 3.76 18.18
CA PHE A 73 4.00 2.79 18.05
C PHE A 73 4.19 1.89 16.82
N LEU A 74 4.52 2.47 15.67
CA LEU A 74 4.76 1.73 14.43
C LEU A 74 5.97 0.80 14.56
N GLN A 75 7.10 1.30 15.06
CA GLN A 75 8.29 0.48 15.31
C GLN A 75 7.96 -0.70 16.23
N ASN A 76 7.33 -0.45 17.38
CA ASN A 76 6.98 -1.48 18.36
C ASN A 76 6.06 -2.55 17.77
N PHE A 77 5.13 -2.18 16.89
CA PHE A 77 4.31 -3.13 16.18
C PHE A 77 5.17 -4.06 15.31
N TYR A 78 6.01 -3.50 14.45
CA TYR A 78 6.87 -4.28 13.55
C TYR A 78 7.82 -5.20 14.32
N GLU A 79 8.45 -4.71 15.38
CA GLU A 79 9.34 -5.50 16.25
C GLU A 79 8.59 -6.66 16.90
N THR A 80 7.36 -6.42 17.38
CA THR A 80 6.51 -7.46 18.00
C THR A 80 6.13 -8.55 17.00
N GLN A 81 5.91 -8.17 15.72
CA GLN A 81 5.64 -9.11 14.65
C GLN A 81 6.91 -9.80 14.10
N GLY A 82 8.10 -9.45 14.57
CA GLY A 82 9.36 -9.96 14.05
C GLY A 82 9.66 -9.49 12.62
N ILE A 83 9.17 -8.30 12.25
CA ILE A 83 9.44 -7.66 10.96
C ILE A 83 10.60 -6.67 11.14
N SER A 84 11.59 -6.75 10.27
CA SER A 84 12.80 -5.92 10.38
C SER A 84 12.57 -4.50 9.90
N GLY A 85 13.32 -3.56 10.46
CA GLY A 85 13.44 -2.21 9.92
C GLY A 85 14.06 -2.20 8.53
N GLY A 86 13.62 -1.25 7.70
CA GLY A 86 14.00 -1.15 6.30
C GLY A 86 15.33 -0.45 6.03
N LEU A 87 16.01 0.09 7.04
CA LEU A 87 17.30 0.74 6.85
C LEU A 87 18.47 -0.25 6.87
N PRO A 88 19.61 0.08 6.25
CA PRO A 88 20.84 -0.67 6.43
C PRO A 88 21.17 -0.83 7.93
N GLY A 89 21.35 -2.08 8.38
CA GLY A 89 21.55 -2.39 9.79
C GLY A 89 20.25 -2.65 10.58
N GLY A 90 19.07 -2.64 9.94
CA GLY A 90 17.79 -3.02 10.54
C GLY A 90 17.09 -1.90 11.32
N GLY A 91 17.52 -0.64 11.16
CA GLY A 91 16.82 0.52 11.74
C GLY A 91 15.50 0.80 11.04
N PHE A 92 14.57 1.46 11.76
CA PHE A 92 13.23 1.81 11.23
C PHE A 92 13.13 3.25 10.74
N TYR A 93 13.98 4.16 11.23
CA TYR A 93 13.79 5.60 11.03
C TYR A 93 14.69 6.17 9.95
N GLN A 94 14.10 6.60 8.84
CA GLN A 94 14.76 7.48 7.88
C GLN A 94 14.63 8.92 8.38
N ASN A 95 15.69 9.43 9.00
CA ASN A 95 15.71 10.79 9.55
C ASN A 95 15.63 11.85 8.45
N ILE A 96 14.78 12.85 8.65
CA ILE A 96 14.59 14.01 7.77
C ILE A 96 15.01 15.26 8.56
N PRO A 97 16.12 15.90 8.18
CA PRO A 97 16.60 17.09 8.89
C PRO A 97 15.58 18.24 8.88
N GLN A 98 15.51 18.98 9.97
CA GLN A 98 14.58 20.11 10.13
C GLN A 98 14.66 21.11 8.98
N GLU A 99 15.84 21.39 8.48
CA GLU A 99 16.08 22.33 7.38
C GLU A 99 15.51 21.90 6.02
N TYR A 100 15.20 20.60 5.85
CA TYR A 100 14.52 20.09 4.67
C TYR A 100 13.06 20.59 4.60
N PHE A 101 12.43 20.75 5.75
CA PHE A 101 11.07 21.24 5.85
C PHE A 101 11.01 22.76 5.66
N LYS A 102 10.48 23.21 4.55
CA LYS A 102 10.27 24.66 4.32
C LYS A 102 9.00 25.15 5.03
N SER A 103 8.79 24.67 6.25
CA SER A 103 7.63 24.99 7.08
C SER A 103 8.05 25.65 8.39
N LYS A 104 7.42 26.78 8.71
CA LYS A 104 7.65 27.46 9.99
C LYS A 104 7.16 26.69 11.22
N TYR A 105 6.36 25.65 11.00
CA TYR A 105 5.78 24.82 12.08
C TYR A 105 6.72 23.68 12.51
N VAL A 106 7.62 23.25 11.66
CA VAL A 106 8.62 22.20 11.96
C VAL A 106 9.81 22.84 12.67
N LYS A 107 10.13 22.40 13.88
CA LYS A 107 11.16 22.96 14.74
C LYS A 107 12.31 22.00 15.08
N THR A 108 12.13 20.72 14.77
CA THR A 108 13.10 19.65 14.98
C THR A 108 13.08 18.69 13.79
N ASP A 109 14.03 17.78 13.73
CA ASP A 109 14.02 16.69 12.77
C ASP A 109 12.76 15.84 12.90
N SER A 110 12.35 15.24 11.80
CA SER A 110 11.29 14.24 11.74
C SER A 110 11.81 12.98 11.05
N GLU A 111 10.99 11.96 10.89
CA GLU A 111 11.39 10.70 10.28
C GLU A 111 10.25 10.05 9.50
N ASN A 112 10.61 9.34 8.43
CA ASN A 112 9.76 8.26 7.90
C ASN A 112 10.04 6.99 8.69
N VAL A 113 9.00 6.16 8.87
CA VAL A 113 9.14 4.82 9.48
C VAL A 113 9.10 3.79 8.36
N VAL A 114 10.11 2.93 8.30
CA VAL A 114 10.30 1.98 7.21
C VAL A 114 10.52 0.59 7.74
N ALA A 115 9.70 -0.36 7.31
CA ALA A 115 9.86 -1.79 7.59
C ALA A 115 9.95 -2.58 6.29
N ILE A 116 10.50 -3.79 6.33
CA ILE A 116 10.69 -4.63 5.15
C ILE A 116 10.44 -6.11 5.44
N ILE A 117 9.77 -6.76 4.49
CA ILE A 117 9.77 -8.22 4.35
C ILE A 117 10.57 -8.56 3.10
N PRO A 118 11.77 -9.17 3.23
CA PRO A 118 12.62 -9.48 2.09
C PRO A 118 12.00 -10.51 1.16
N GLY A 119 12.18 -10.30 -0.13
CA GLY A 119 11.76 -11.24 -1.16
C GLY A 119 12.64 -12.48 -1.21
N SER A 120 12.02 -13.62 -1.50
CA SER A 120 12.72 -14.93 -1.56
C SER A 120 13.45 -15.19 -2.88
N THR A 121 13.01 -14.54 -3.97
CA THR A 121 13.52 -14.80 -5.34
C THR A 121 14.20 -13.58 -5.94
N TRP A 122 13.54 -12.43 -5.83
CA TRP A 122 14.03 -11.13 -6.33
C TRP A 122 14.09 -10.11 -5.18
N PRO A 123 14.97 -10.30 -4.17
CA PRO A 123 15.03 -9.45 -2.98
C PRO A 123 15.44 -8.00 -3.27
N GLN A 124 15.95 -7.70 -4.47
CA GLN A 124 16.31 -6.35 -4.89
C GLN A 124 15.23 -5.67 -5.76
N GLU A 125 14.07 -6.28 -5.93
CA GLU A 125 12.90 -5.65 -6.52
C GLU A 125 11.89 -5.35 -5.41
N TYR A 126 11.42 -4.11 -5.33
CA TYR A 126 10.67 -3.61 -4.20
C TYR A 126 9.26 -3.20 -4.61
N ILE A 127 8.26 -3.66 -3.83
CA ILE A 127 6.91 -3.09 -3.83
C ILE A 127 6.83 -2.21 -2.61
N VAL A 128 6.50 -0.93 -2.79
CA VAL A 128 6.36 0.02 -1.69
C VAL A 128 4.88 0.20 -1.38
N LEU A 129 4.45 -0.21 -0.19
CA LEU A 129 3.15 0.13 0.39
C LEU A 129 3.34 1.37 1.24
N SER A 130 2.63 2.45 0.94
CA SER A 130 2.79 3.72 1.65
C SER A 130 1.48 4.25 2.23
N ALA A 131 1.60 4.96 3.35
CA ALA A 131 0.56 5.73 4.03
C ALA A 131 1.24 6.84 4.82
N HIS A 132 0.57 7.98 5.05
CA HIS A 132 1.14 8.96 5.97
C HIS A 132 0.67 8.73 7.39
N TYR A 133 1.55 9.01 8.36
CA TYR A 133 1.25 8.76 9.75
C TYR A 133 1.15 10.03 10.59
N ASP A 134 1.51 11.18 10.02
CA ASP A 134 1.25 12.49 10.62
C ASP A 134 -0.20 12.94 10.37
N HIS A 135 -0.65 13.96 11.13
CA HIS A 135 -1.91 14.65 10.91
C HIS A 135 -1.78 16.10 11.42
N VAL A 136 -2.87 16.86 11.45
CA VAL A 136 -2.82 18.30 11.69
C VAL A 136 -2.56 18.72 13.15
N GLY A 137 -2.52 17.78 14.10
CA GLY A 137 -2.10 18.02 15.47
C GLY A 137 -3.21 18.48 16.41
N ALA A 138 -2.90 19.46 17.27
CA ALA A 138 -3.83 20.03 18.21
C ALA A 138 -3.84 21.56 18.12
N LYS A 139 -5.00 22.16 18.39
CA LYS A 139 -5.21 23.60 18.43
C LYS A 139 -5.84 24.01 19.78
N GLY A 140 -5.03 24.52 20.68
CA GLY A 140 -5.43 24.68 22.08
C GLY A 140 -5.69 23.30 22.70
N ASP A 141 -6.85 23.15 23.34
CA ASP A 141 -7.28 21.89 23.96
C ASP A 141 -7.98 20.94 22.96
N THR A 142 -8.17 21.37 21.71
CA THR A 142 -8.83 20.56 20.67
C THR A 142 -7.81 19.72 19.93
N ILE A 143 -7.95 18.40 20.01
CA ILE A 143 -7.10 17.44 19.29
C ILE A 143 -7.80 17.02 18.02
N TYR A 144 -7.05 16.95 16.92
CA TYR A 144 -7.48 16.42 15.64
C TYR A 144 -6.92 15.01 15.50
N ASN A 145 -7.76 14.02 15.76
CA ASN A 145 -7.30 12.62 15.88
C ASN A 145 -6.90 12.01 14.54
N GLY A 146 -7.50 12.45 13.42
CA GLY A 146 -7.18 11.95 12.08
C GLY A 146 -7.33 10.43 11.99
N ALA A 147 -8.54 9.94 12.26
CA ALA A 147 -8.78 8.50 12.25
C ALA A 147 -8.85 7.95 10.82
N ASP A 148 -9.54 8.65 9.92
CA ASP A 148 -9.51 8.31 8.50
C ASP A 148 -8.27 8.89 7.83
N ASP A 149 -7.92 10.15 8.12
CA ASP A 149 -6.83 10.92 7.54
C ASP A 149 -5.56 10.95 8.46
N ASP A 150 -4.50 10.17 8.27
CA ASP A 150 -4.48 8.91 7.55
C ASP A 150 -4.19 7.76 8.53
N GLY A 151 -4.94 7.77 9.66
CA GLY A 151 -4.90 6.65 10.60
C GLY A 151 -5.34 5.35 9.92
N SER A 152 -6.36 5.42 9.03
CA SER A 152 -6.91 4.26 8.34
C SER A 152 -5.88 3.61 7.41
N GLY A 153 -5.19 4.37 6.57
CA GLY A 153 -4.13 3.86 5.71
C GLY A 153 -2.94 3.35 6.52
N THR A 154 -2.53 4.09 7.55
CA THR A 154 -1.42 3.69 8.41
C THR A 154 -1.65 2.34 9.08
N VAL A 155 -2.81 2.09 9.71
CA VAL A 155 -3.05 0.78 10.36
C VAL A 155 -3.34 -0.33 9.35
N ALA A 156 -3.85 -0.01 8.15
CA ALA A 156 -3.99 -0.95 7.06
C ALA A 156 -2.62 -1.52 6.63
N LEU A 157 -1.57 -0.70 6.57
CA LEU A 157 -0.22 -1.16 6.30
C LEU A 157 0.28 -2.14 7.37
N LEU A 158 -0.04 -1.91 8.64
CA LEU A 158 0.34 -2.79 9.74
C LEU A 158 -0.31 -4.18 9.60
N GLU A 159 -1.60 -4.23 9.32
CA GLU A 159 -2.33 -5.49 9.11
C GLU A 159 -1.85 -6.25 7.87
N MET A 160 -1.58 -5.53 6.76
CA MET A 160 -0.97 -6.15 5.58
C MET A 160 0.43 -6.71 5.89
N ALA A 161 1.23 -6.00 6.68
CA ALA A 161 2.55 -6.48 7.08
C ALA A 161 2.46 -7.76 7.91
N GLN A 162 1.52 -7.83 8.86
CA GLN A 162 1.27 -9.04 9.63
C GLN A 162 0.86 -10.22 8.73
N ALA A 163 -0.06 -10.00 7.78
CA ALA A 163 -0.50 -11.03 6.85
C ALA A 163 0.65 -11.54 5.95
N PHE A 164 1.49 -10.65 5.41
CA PHE A 164 2.69 -11.04 4.64
C PHE A 164 3.73 -11.75 5.52
N LYS A 165 3.89 -11.34 6.77
CA LYS A 165 4.80 -12.02 7.71
C LYS A 165 4.32 -13.43 8.03
N GLN A 166 3.02 -13.63 8.29
CA GLN A 166 2.43 -14.94 8.49
C GLN A 166 2.66 -15.85 7.26
N ALA A 167 2.51 -15.30 6.05
CA ALA A 167 2.81 -16.05 4.82
C ALA A 167 4.30 -16.42 4.72
N ALA A 168 5.20 -15.49 5.04
CA ALA A 168 6.63 -15.73 5.01
C ALA A 168 7.06 -16.81 6.01
N ASP A 169 6.50 -16.79 7.23
CA ASP A 169 6.77 -17.80 8.27
C ASP A 169 6.29 -19.19 7.89
N GLN A 170 5.29 -19.30 7.00
CA GLN A 170 4.80 -20.56 6.45
C GLN A 170 5.51 -20.95 5.13
N GLY A 171 6.58 -20.27 4.73
CA GLY A 171 7.33 -20.53 3.50
C GLY A 171 6.61 -20.10 2.22
N MET A 172 5.60 -19.25 2.34
CA MET A 172 4.81 -18.66 1.25
C MET A 172 5.01 -17.15 1.14
N GLY A 173 6.14 -16.65 1.61
CA GLY A 173 6.48 -15.22 1.56
C GLY A 173 6.60 -14.69 0.13
N PRO A 174 6.70 -13.36 0.00
CA PRO A 174 6.79 -12.70 -1.29
C PRO A 174 8.07 -13.09 -2.02
N LYS A 175 8.01 -13.20 -3.36
CA LYS A 175 9.20 -13.38 -4.21
C LYS A 175 9.99 -12.07 -4.34
N ARG A 176 9.32 -10.91 -4.39
CA ARG A 176 9.90 -9.56 -4.34
C ARG A 176 9.78 -8.99 -2.93
N SER A 177 10.71 -8.13 -2.54
CA SER A 177 10.65 -7.46 -1.24
C SER A 177 9.45 -6.51 -1.13
N ILE A 178 8.80 -6.50 0.03
CA ILE A 178 7.74 -5.54 0.33
C ILE A 178 8.25 -4.57 1.37
N VAL A 179 8.20 -3.29 1.04
CA VAL A 179 8.56 -2.17 1.89
C VAL A 179 7.29 -1.51 2.40
N PHE A 180 7.14 -1.42 3.71
CA PHE A 180 6.09 -0.66 4.39
C PHE A 180 6.67 0.69 4.75
N LEU A 181 6.16 1.75 4.14
CA LEU A 181 6.67 3.10 4.24
C LEU A 181 5.61 4.03 4.83
N HIS A 182 5.75 4.34 6.12
CA HIS A 182 4.95 5.37 6.76
C HIS A 182 5.68 6.70 6.66
N VAL A 183 5.11 7.64 5.92
CA VAL A 183 5.73 8.93 5.66
C VAL A 183 5.21 10.00 6.60
N THR A 184 6.07 10.98 6.91
CA THR A 184 5.74 12.17 7.69
C THR A 184 5.60 13.41 6.81
N GLY A 185 4.93 14.43 7.30
CA GLY A 185 4.88 15.73 6.64
C GLY A 185 4.06 15.74 5.37
N GLU A 186 3.11 14.82 5.22
CA GLU A 186 2.12 14.84 4.15
C GLU A 186 1.31 16.13 4.22
N GLU A 187 0.71 16.41 5.39
CA GLU A 187 -0.20 17.52 5.72
C GLU A 187 0.41 18.92 5.50
N ILE A 188 1.71 18.98 5.42
CA ILE A 188 2.43 20.25 5.22
C ILE A 188 3.12 20.31 3.85
N GLY A 189 2.86 19.36 2.95
CA GLY A 189 3.29 19.37 1.56
C GLY A 189 4.13 18.18 1.11
N LEU A 190 3.73 16.95 1.47
CA LEU A 190 4.28 15.68 0.99
C LEU A 190 5.80 15.54 1.27
N TYR A 191 6.28 16.06 2.42
CA TYR A 191 7.72 16.15 2.67
C TYR A 191 8.38 14.78 2.86
N GLY A 192 7.71 13.83 3.53
CA GLY A 192 8.28 12.52 3.81
C GLY A 192 8.47 11.68 2.56
N SER A 193 7.46 11.58 1.71
CA SER A 193 7.56 10.85 0.45
C SER A 193 8.51 11.52 -0.53
N ARG A 194 8.53 12.85 -0.57
CA ARG A 194 9.51 13.59 -1.36
C ARG A 194 10.94 13.32 -0.89
N TYR A 195 11.19 13.35 0.44
CA TYR A 195 12.51 13.05 0.98
C TYR A 195 12.92 11.61 0.65
N TYR A 196 11.99 10.65 0.81
CA TYR A 196 12.25 9.25 0.45
C TYR A 196 12.63 9.09 -1.03
N THR A 197 11.91 9.75 -1.94
CA THR A 197 12.17 9.62 -3.37
C THR A 197 13.40 10.40 -3.85
N GLU A 198 13.80 11.48 -3.16
CA GLU A 198 15.06 12.22 -3.40
C GLU A 198 16.26 11.55 -2.73
N ASN A 199 16.06 10.80 -1.65
CA ASN A 199 17.10 10.10 -0.86
C ASN A 199 16.67 8.65 -0.60
N PRO A 200 16.46 7.83 -1.63
CA PRO A 200 15.84 6.53 -1.49
C PRO A 200 16.75 5.55 -0.74
N ILE A 201 16.16 4.80 0.21
CA ILE A 201 16.84 3.70 0.89
C ILE A 201 17.10 2.57 -0.12
N TYR A 202 16.17 2.33 -1.01
CA TYR A 202 16.26 1.38 -2.10
C TYR A 202 16.15 2.12 -3.43
N PRO A 203 17.04 1.85 -4.42
CA PRO A 203 17.04 2.56 -5.71
C PRO A 203 15.65 2.55 -6.37
N LEU A 204 15.18 3.72 -6.83
CA LEU A 204 13.84 3.84 -7.40
C LEU A 204 13.67 3.02 -8.69
N GLU A 205 14.74 2.83 -9.46
CA GLU A 205 14.75 1.93 -10.62
C GLU A 205 14.48 0.46 -10.27
N HIS A 206 14.65 0.09 -9.00
CA HIS A 206 14.32 -1.24 -8.47
C HIS A 206 12.92 -1.28 -7.83
N THR A 207 12.27 -0.13 -7.67
CA THR A 207 10.87 -0.08 -7.20
C THR A 207 9.93 -0.46 -8.34
N VAL A 208 9.20 -1.55 -8.14
CA VAL A 208 8.26 -2.12 -9.14
C VAL A 208 7.00 -1.27 -9.22
N CYS A 209 6.44 -0.94 -8.07
CA CYS A 209 5.31 -0.02 -7.93
C CYS A 209 5.24 0.56 -6.51
N ASN A 210 4.47 1.64 -6.38
CA ASN A 210 3.99 2.16 -5.10
C ASN A 210 2.46 2.01 -5.03
N LEU A 211 1.98 1.38 -3.97
CA LEU A 211 0.57 1.27 -3.63
C LEU A 211 0.33 2.16 -2.41
N ASN A 212 -0.22 3.34 -2.65
CA ASN A 212 -0.46 4.35 -1.62
C ASN A 212 -1.88 4.24 -1.07
N THR A 213 -1.99 4.30 0.24
CA THR A 213 -3.25 4.19 0.96
C THR A 213 -3.41 5.44 1.81
N ASP A 214 -4.47 6.21 1.54
CA ASP A 214 -4.73 7.46 2.23
C ASP A 214 -6.25 7.66 2.26
N MET A 215 -6.81 7.65 3.47
CA MET A 215 -8.25 7.67 3.74
C MET A 215 -9.01 6.50 3.06
N ILE A 216 -9.14 5.39 3.77
CA ILE A 216 -9.87 4.19 3.28
C ILE A 216 -10.94 3.70 4.27
N GLY A 217 -11.19 4.43 5.35
CA GLY A 217 -12.05 4.02 6.45
C GLY A 217 -13.48 4.57 6.40
N ARG A 218 -13.80 5.52 5.53
CA ARG A 218 -15.09 6.21 5.48
C ARG A 218 -15.82 6.02 4.13
N ILE A 219 -16.94 6.70 3.99
CA ILE A 219 -17.77 6.70 2.77
C ILE A 219 -17.91 8.15 2.31
N ASP A 220 -17.62 8.40 1.01
CA ASP A 220 -17.94 9.66 0.35
C ASP A 220 -19.47 9.85 0.34
N PRO A 221 -20.00 11.00 0.77
CA PRO A 221 -21.45 11.29 0.71
C PRO A 221 -22.06 11.09 -0.69
N ASN A 222 -21.27 11.24 -1.75
CA ASN A 222 -21.73 10.99 -3.12
C ASN A 222 -21.90 9.49 -3.44
N LYS A 223 -21.42 8.59 -2.58
CA LYS A 223 -21.55 7.13 -2.69
C LYS A 223 -22.62 6.54 -1.75
N ALA A 224 -23.42 7.38 -1.10
CA ALA A 224 -24.50 6.91 -0.23
C ALA A 224 -25.45 5.97 -0.98
N GLY A 225 -25.63 4.75 -0.44
CA GLY A 225 -26.42 3.69 -1.09
C GLY A 225 -25.63 2.81 -2.08
N ASN A 226 -24.37 3.12 -2.36
CA ASN A 226 -23.43 2.29 -3.11
C ASN A 226 -22.06 2.28 -2.42
N GLU A 227 -22.01 1.73 -1.23
CA GLU A 227 -20.87 1.87 -0.31
C GLU A 227 -19.75 0.87 -0.59
N ASN A 228 -20.01 -0.16 -1.40
CA ASN A 228 -19.00 -1.19 -1.77
C ASN A 228 -18.10 -0.71 -2.91
N TYR A 229 -17.35 0.36 -2.68
CA TYR A 229 -16.48 0.99 -3.66
C TYR A 229 -15.13 1.40 -3.06
N ILE A 230 -14.19 1.74 -3.94
CA ILE A 230 -12.97 2.48 -3.64
C ILE A 230 -12.57 3.29 -4.87
N TYR A 231 -12.08 4.51 -4.68
CA TYR A 231 -11.47 5.28 -5.76
C TYR A 231 -10.03 4.80 -5.99
N LEU A 232 -9.69 4.56 -7.25
CA LEU A 232 -8.32 4.29 -7.71
C LEU A 232 -7.83 5.47 -8.55
N ILE A 233 -6.77 6.11 -8.09
CA ILE A 233 -6.21 7.29 -8.75
C ILE A 233 -4.81 6.98 -9.25
N GLY A 234 -4.55 7.27 -10.52
CA GLY A 234 -3.25 7.12 -11.15
C GLY A 234 -2.89 5.72 -11.64
N SER A 235 -3.73 4.72 -11.40
CA SER A 235 -3.42 3.31 -11.69
C SER A 235 -3.04 3.04 -13.14
N ASP A 236 -3.68 3.73 -14.10
CA ASP A 236 -3.44 3.60 -15.54
C ASP A 236 -2.53 4.69 -16.14
N LYS A 237 -2.04 5.65 -15.33
CA LYS A 237 -1.29 6.79 -15.89
C LYS A 237 0.12 6.41 -16.36
N LEU A 238 0.80 5.53 -15.66
CA LEU A 238 2.16 5.10 -15.97
C LEU A 238 2.22 3.65 -16.45
N SER A 239 1.33 2.77 -15.96
CA SER A 239 1.32 1.35 -16.30
C SER A 239 -0.10 0.85 -16.56
N GLN A 240 -0.36 0.42 -17.79
CA GLN A 240 -1.60 -0.27 -18.10
C GLN A 240 -1.61 -1.67 -17.47
N GLU A 241 -0.45 -2.32 -17.42
CA GLU A 241 -0.33 -3.66 -16.83
C GLU A 241 -0.70 -3.67 -15.35
N LEU A 242 -0.29 -2.65 -14.55
CA LEU A 242 -0.65 -2.54 -13.15
C LEU A 242 -2.16 -2.31 -12.97
N HIS A 243 -2.75 -1.47 -13.82
CA HIS A 243 -4.19 -1.20 -13.84
C HIS A 243 -4.98 -2.48 -14.11
N ASP A 244 -4.68 -3.18 -15.20
CA ASP A 244 -5.37 -4.41 -15.61
C ASP A 244 -5.23 -5.52 -14.54
N LEU A 245 -4.05 -5.61 -13.90
CA LEU A 245 -3.80 -6.53 -12.80
C LEU A 245 -4.71 -6.22 -11.60
N SER A 246 -4.84 -4.94 -11.23
CA SER A 246 -5.70 -4.51 -10.13
C SER A 246 -7.17 -4.84 -10.38
N GLU A 247 -7.65 -4.65 -11.62
CA GLU A 247 -9.00 -5.05 -12.05
C GLU A 247 -9.21 -6.57 -11.92
N GLN A 248 -8.27 -7.37 -12.41
CA GLN A 248 -8.34 -8.83 -12.34
C GLN A 248 -8.37 -9.32 -10.89
N VAL A 249 -7.49 -8.78 -10.05
CA VAL A 249 -7.43 -9.09 -8.61
C VAL A 249 -8.76 -8.75 -7.93
N ASN A 250 -9.32 -7.59 -8.21
CA ASN A 250 -10.62 -7.21 -7.66
C ASN A 250 -11.74 -8.15 -8.11
N GLN A 251 -11.77 -8.47 -9.39
CA GLN A 251 -12.79 -9.38 -9.94
C GLN A 251 -12.72 -10.78 -9.33
N GLU A 252 -11.49 -11.28 -9.07
CA GLU A 252 -11.28 -12.63 -8.56
C GLU A 252 -11.56 -12.74 -7.05
N PHE A 253 -11.12 -11.75 -6.25
CA PHE A 253 -11.05 -11.91 -4.78
C PHE A 253 -12.03 -11.04 -4.01
N ILE A 254 -12.36 -9.81 -4.47
CA ILE A 254 -13.00 -8.80 -3.62
C ILE A 254 -14.35 -8.33 -4.16
N GLN A 255 -14.44 -8.05 -5.45
CA GLN A 255 -15.66 -7.60 -6.14
C GLN A 255 -16.24 -6.30 -5.56
N MET A 256 -15.38 -5.28 -5.41
CA MET A 256 -15.79 -3.89 -5.16
C MET A 256 -15.99 -3.14 -6.48
N GLU A 257 -16.74 -2.04 -6.44
CA GLU A 257 -16.67 -1.04 -7.51
C GLU A 257 -15.33 -0.32 -7.44
N LEU A 258 -14.51 -0.43 -8.49
CA LEU A 258 -13.31 0.40 -8.65
C LEU A 258 -13.74 1.67 -9.39
N ASP A 259 -13.73 2.80 -8.71
CA ASP A 259 -14.18 4.08 -9.26
C ASP A 259 -12.97 4.93 -9.69
N TYR A 260 -12.99 5.41 -10.92
CA TYR A 260 -11.90 6.18 -11.53
C TYR A 260 -12.24 7.67 -11.72
N THR A 261 -13.33 8.15 -11.09
CA THR A 261 -13.80 9.54 -11.24
C THR A 261 -12.69 10.56 -11.01
N PHE A 262 -11.84 10.36 -10.01
CA PHE A 262 -10.74 11.27 -9.67
C PHE A 262 -9.46 11.00 -10.46
N ASN A 263 -9.46 10.05 -11.37
CA ASN A 263 -8.34 9.78 -12.28
C ASN A 263 -8.35 10.68 -13.53
N ASP A 264 -9.43 11.40 -13.76
CA ASP A 264 -9.55 12.36 -14.88
C ASP A 264 -8.52 13.48 -14.75
N GLU A 265 -7.85 13.82 -15.86
CA GLU A 265 -6.88 14.92 -15.90
C GLU A 265 -7.50 16.28 -15.57
N ASN A 266 -8.81 16.42 -15.80
CA ASN A 266 -9.59 17.62 -15.52
C ASN A 266 -10.26 17.60 -14.15
N ASP A 267 -9.99 16.59 -13.30
CA ASP A 267 -10.50 16.56 -11.93
C ASP A 267 -10.27 17.93 -11.25
N PRO A 268 -11.34 18.65 -10.84
CA PRO A 268 -11.20 19.96 -10.21
C PRO A 268 -10.49 19.90 -8.87
N ASN A 269 -10.52 18.74 -8.18
CA ASN A 269 -9.90 18.53 -6.88
C ASN A 269 -8.39 18.28 -7.01
N LYS A 270 -7.94 17.82 -8.19
CA LYS A 270 -6.53 17.48 -8.47
C LYS A 270 -5.95 16.44 -7.51
N PHE A 271 -6.75 15.45 -7.08
CA PHE A 271 -6.33 14.44 -6.10
C PHE A 271 -5.09 13.64 -6.52
N TYR A 272 -4.86 13.45 -7.82
CA TYR A 272 -3.62 12.85 -8.31
C TYR A 272 -2.33 13.51 -7.80
N TYR A 273 -2.39 14.79 -7.41
CA TYR A 273 -1.22 15.57 -6.97
C TYR A 273 -1.19 15.77 -5.45
N ARG A 274 -2.15 15.19 -4.70
CA ARG A 274 -2.42 15.58 -3.31
C ARG A 274 -2.07 14.53 -2.27
N SER A 275 -1.52 13.37 -2.67
CA SER A 275 -1.01 12.39 -1.72
C SER A 275 0.36 11.84 -2.16
N ASP A 276 0.96 11.02 -1.34
CA ASP A 276 2.37 10.62 -1.38
C ASP A 276 2.79 9.84 -2.63
N HIS A 277 1.86 9.12 -3.26
CA HIS A 277 2.08 8.41 -4.53
C HIS A 277 2.64 9.34 -5.63
N TYR A 278 2.28 10.63 -5.59
CA TYR A 278 2.71 11.58 -6.61
C TYR A 278 4.24 11.75 -6.64
N ASN A 279 4.90 11.69 -5.50
CA ASN A 279 6.35 11.76 -5.45
C ASN A 279 7.03 10.56 -6.12
N PHE A 280 6.44 9.36 -6.04
CA PHE A 280 6.89 8.17 -6.79
C PHE A 280 6.59 8.31 -8.30
N ALA A 281 5.39 8.77 -8.65
CA ALA A 281 5.00 8.97 -10.04
C ALA A 281 5.93 9.93 -10.81
N LYS A 282 6.45 10.98 -10.15
CA LYS A 282 7.45 11.91 -10.74
C LYS A 282 8.73 11.21 -11.20
N TYR A 283 9.07 10.08 -10.60
CA TYR A 283 10.23 9.26 -10.95
C TYR A 283 9.85 8.06 -11.82
N ASN A 284 8.67 8.11 -12.44
CA ASN A 284 8.16 7.06 -13.33
C ASN A 284 7.97 5.70 -12.68
N VAL A 285 7.78 5.66 -11.37
CA VAL A 285 7.37 4.45 -10.66
C VAL A 285 5.86 4.26 -10.87
N PRO A 286 5.37 3.12 -11.39
CA PRO A 286 3.95 2.81 -11.45
C PRO A 286 3.29 2.93 -10.08
N ILE A 287 2.11 3.56 -10.01
CA ILE A 287 1.43 3.82 -8.74
C ILE A 287 -0.04 3.42 -8.79
N ILE A 288 -0.62 3.14 -7.62
CA ILE A 288 -2.06 3.22 -7.36
C ILE A 288 -2.25 3.99 -6.07
N PHE A 289 -3.12 4.98 -6.10
CA PHE A 289 -3.62 5.66 -4.92
C PHE A 289 -5.04 5.18 -4.60
N TYR A 290 -5.20 4.51 -3.46
CA TYR A 290 -6.46 4.02 -2.92
C TYR A 290 -7.06 5.05 -1.97
N PHE A 291 -8.29 5.47 -2.23
CA PHE A 291 -8.93 6.58 -1.56
C PHE A 291 -10.44 6.37 -1.41
N ASN A 292 -11.03 6.74 -0.30
CA ASN A 292 -12.49 6.64 -0.11
C ASN A 292 -13.28 7.89 -0.50
N GLY A 293 -12.63 8.98 -0.83
CA GLY A 293 -13.26 10.29 -1.01
C GLY A 293 -13.22 11.14 0.26
N VAL A 294 -13.76 12.35 0.15
CA VAL A 294 -13.79 13.32 1.25
C VAL A 294 -15.15 13.27 1.95
N HIS A 295 -15.16 13.37 3.27
CA HIS A 295 -16.34 13.42 4.12
C HIS A 295 -16.35 14.68 5.00
N GLU A 296 -17.44 14.94 5.71
CA GLU A 296 -17.63 16.16 6.52
C GLU A 296 -16.64 16.31 7.67
N ASP A 297 -16.02 15.21 8.12
CA ASP A 297 -15.04 15.22 9.21
C ASP A 297 -13.58 15.40 8.74
N TYR A 298 -13.34 15.49 7.42
CA TYR A 298 -12.00 15.69 6.88
C TYR A 298 -11.34 16.95 7.44
N HIS A 299 -10.14 16.80 8.04
CA HIS A 299 -9.45 17.85 8.80
C HIS A 299 -10.26 18.49 9.94
N GLN A 300 -11.21 17.74 10.52
CA GLN A 300 -11.98 18.17 11.68
C GLN A 300 -11.60 17.37 12.93
N PRO A 301 -11.81 17.94 14.15
CA PRO A 301 -11.57 17.17 15.38
C PRO A 301 -12.56 16.01 15.56
N THR A 302 -13.56 15.95 14.71
CA THR A 302 -14.57 14.88 14.67
C THR A 302 -14.21 13.70 13.77
N ASP A 303 -13.02 13.69 13.14
CA ASP A 303 -12.48 12.52 12.48
C ASP A 303 -11.89 11.55 13.52
N THR A 304 -12.77 10.71 14.06
CA THR A 304 -12.54 9.85 15.22
C THR A 304 -12.76 8.37 14.91
N PRO A 305 -12.09 7.43 15.62
CA PRO A 305 -12.15 6.01 15.34
C PRO A 305 -13.56 5.38 15.38
N ASP A 306 -14.48 5.95 16.16
CA ASP A 306 -15.86 5.47 16.27
C ASP A 306 -16.71 5.70 15.02
N LYS A 307 -16.23 6.52 14.08
CA LYS A 307 -16.91 6.81 12.81
C LYS A 307 -16.44 5.97 11.64
N ILE A 308 -15.42 5.14 11.85
CA ILE A 308 -14.81 4.33 10.79
C ILE A 308 -15.69 3.10 10.46
N GLU A 309 -15.87 2.86 9.18
CA GLU A 309 -16.57 1.70 8.63
C GLU A 309 -15.61 0.49 8.54
N TYR A 310 -15.25 -0.08 9.70
CA TYR A 310 -14.23 -1.12 9.81
C TYR A 310 -14.42 -2.33 8.90
N PRO A 311 -15.65 -2.88 8.67
CA PRO A 311 -15.85 -3.97 7.72
C PRO A 311 -15.49 -3.58 6.29
N LEU A 312 -15.80 -2.35 5.88
CA LEU A 312 -15.47 -1.82 4.57
C LEU A 312 -13.98 -1.53 4.45
N MET A 313 -13.38 -0.93 5.49
CA MET A 313 -11.93 -0.70 5.58
C MET A 313 -11.16 -2.02 5.47
N ALA A 314 -11.59 -3.08 6.17
CA ALA A 314 -10.96 -4.41 6.05
C ALA A 314 -11.02 -4.94 4.61
N LYS A 315 -12.17 -4.82 3.96
CA LYS A 315 -12.35 -5.25 2.57
C LYS A 315 -11.44 -4.48 1.61
N ARG A 316 -11.29 -3.17 1.79
CA ARG A 316 -10.38 -2.32 1.00
C ARG A 316 -8.92 -2.70 1.25
N THR A 317 -8.54 -2.94 2.50
CA THR A 317 -7.19 -3.41 2.87
C THR A 317 -6.88 -4.77 2.26
N GLN A 318 -7.85 -5.70 2.25
CA GLN A 318 -7.71 -7.01 1.60
C GLN A 318 -7.52 -6.87 0.08
N LEU A 319 -8.19 -5.92 -0.59
CA LEU A 319 -7.96 -5.62 -2.01
C LEU A 319 -6.51 -5.20 -2.26
N ILE A 320 -5.99 -4.28 -1.44
CA ILE A 320 -4.62 -3.78 -1.56
C ILE A 320 -3.61 -4.91 -1.29
N PHE A 321 -3.87 -5.73 -0.28
CA PHE A 321 -3.07 -6.93 0.02
C PHE A 321 -3.04 -7.89 -1.18
N HIS A 322 -4.18 -8.20 -1.77
CA HIS A 322 -4.24 -9.09 -2.94
C HIS A 322 -3.50 -8.50 -4.15
N THR A 323 -3.61 -7.19 -4.38
CA THR A 323 -2.86 -6.52 -5.45
C THR A 323 -1.35 -6.58 -5.19
N ALA A 324 -0.92 -6.25 -3.98
CA ALA A 324 0.49 -6.35 -3.58
C ALA A 324 1.03 -7.79 -3.68
N TRP A 325 0.21 -8.77 -3.26
CA TRP A 325 0.56 -10.20 -3.37
C TRP A 325 0.80 -10.61 -4.83
N GLU A 326 -0.09 -10.21 -5.73
CA GLU A 326 0.03 -10.54 -7.15
C GLU A 326 1.29 -9.93 -7.76
N VAL A 327 1.54 -8.63 -7.52
CA VAL A 327 2.76 -7.95 -7.98
C VAL A 327 4.02 -8.60 -7.39
N ALA A 328 3.97 -9.00 -6.11
CA ALA A 328 5.12 -9.58 -5.43
C ALA A 328 5.49 -10.98 -5.96
N ASN A 329 4.50 -11.77 -6.38
CA ASN A 329 4.69 -13.20 -6.65
C ASN A 329 4.67 -13.59 -8.13
N ARG A 330 4.22 -12.72 -9.03
CA ARG A 330 4.25 -12.98 -10.47
C ARG A 330 5.69 -13.02 -11.01
N ASP A 331 5.92 -13.78 -12.08
CA ASP A 331 7.26 -13.91 -12.66
C ASP A 331 7.69 -12.63 -13.39
N GLN A 332 6.79 -12.00 -14.14
CA GLN A 332 7.10 -10.78 -14.88
C GLN A 332 7.02 -9.54 -13.97
N ARG A 333 8.01 -8.68 -14.08
CA ARG A 333 8.03 -7.38 -13.41
C ARG A 333 7.06 -6.43 -14.13
N ILE A 334 6.38 -5.58 -13.36
CA ILE A 334 5.60 -4.45 -13.89
C ILE A 334 6.53 -3.29 -14.21
N TYR A 335 6.26 -2.61 -15.31
CA TYR A 335 6.99 -1.43 -15.79
C TYR A 335 6.03 -0.26 -16.06
N ALA A 336 6.60 0.93 -16.22
CA ALA A 336 5.89 2.11 -16.70
C ALA A 336 5.73 2.04 -18.24
N ASP A 337 4.95 1.07 -18.73
CA ASP A 337 4.77 0.70 -20.15
C ASP A 337 4.18 1.81 -21.01
N LYS A 338 3.45 2.76 -20.43
CA LYS A 338 2.90 3.91 -21.16
C LYS A 338 3.95 4.96 -21.55
N LEU A 339 5.09 5.00 -20.85
CA LEU A 339 6.19 5.89 -21.22
C LEU A 339 6.92 5.41 -22.47
N GLU A 340 7.13 4.11 -22.61
CA GLU A 340 7.77 3.50 -23.78
C GLU A 340 6.90 3.66 -25.04
N ASN A 341 5.59 3.44 -24.91
CA ASN A 341 4.64 3.62 -26.02
C ASN A 341 4.59 5.08 -26.51
N SER A 342 4.66 6.06 -25.62
CA SER A 342 4.68 7.48 -25.96
C SER A 342 5.99 7.90 -26.68
N ALA A 343 7.10 7.24 -26.40
CA ALA A 343 8.39 7.47 -27.06
C ALA A 343 8.42 6.86 -28.48
N SER A 344 7.85 5.67 -28.67
CA SER A 344 7.77 5.00 -29.97
C SER A 344 6.86 5.75 -30.95
N GLU A 345 5.69 6.22 -30.52
CA GLU A 345 4.78 7.03 -31.35
C GLU A 345 5.36 8.38 -31.81
N LYS A 346 6.27 8.97 -31.00
CA LYS A 346 6.97 10.19 -31.40
C LYS A 346 8.10 9.94 -32.39
N SER A 347 8.67 8.71 -32.44
CA SER A 347 9.69 8.32 -33.40
C SER A 347 9.10 8.05 -34.79
N ASP A 348 7.89 7.49 -34.85
CA ASP A 348 7.19 7.16 -36.12
C ASP A 348 6.55 8.38 -36.81
N LYS A 349 6.46 9.53 -36.09
CA LYS A 349 5.93 10.79 -36.63
C LYS A 349 7.03 11.77 -37.10
N ARG A 350 8.29 11.35 -37.13
CA ARG A 350 9.44 12.07 -37.69
C ARG A 350 9.98 11.40 -38.93
#